data_83e006b96ea17d69e6caa09fc3b0b093
#
_entry.id   83e006b96ea17d69e6caa09fc3b0b093
#
_cell.length_a   1.000
_cell.length_b   1.000
_cell.length_c   1.000
_cell.angle_alpha   90.00
_cell.angle_beta   90.00
_cell.angle_gamma   90.00
#
_symmetry.space_group_name_H-M   'P 1'
#
loop_
_entity.id
_entity.type
_entity.pdbx_description
1 polymer ?
#
loop_
_entity_poly.entity_id
_entity_poly.type
_entity_poly.pdbx_seq_one_letter_code
_entity_poly.pdbx_strand_id
1 'polypeptide(L)'
;MHIFAPAQCRGKERTMIILEYMQTHWVEWLFAVITGLVGLGYRNVSARLKNEQKRSTAIAEGVQSLLRESIVENYNKYTDRGYCPIYAKESIKKVYTAYHKLNGNDVATELYHKLLVMPEEPKERED
;
A
#
# COMPACT_ATOMS: atom_id res chain seq x y z
N MET A 1 -68.72 -24.84 35.46
CA MET A 1 -67.40 -25.40 35.76
C MET A 1 -66.54 -25.35 34.54
N HIS A 2 -65.77 -24.30 34.41
CA HIS A 2 -65.00 -24.09 33.20
C HIS A 2 -63.55 -23.95 33.53
N ILE A 3 -62.90 -25.08 33.70
CA ILE A 3 -61.48 -25.16 34.03
C ILE A 3 -60.64 -25.26 32.77
N PHE A 4 -61.23 -25.13 31.62
CA PHE A 4 -60.52 -25.08 30.38
C PHE A 4 -60.39 -23.64 29.87
N ALA A 5 -59.51 -22.88 30.48
CA ALA A 5 -58.84 -21.87 29.74
C ALA A 5 -58.09 -22.54 28.60
N PRO A 6 -58.45 -22.36 27.36
CA PRO A 6 -57.89 -23.10 26.27
C PRO A 6 -56.43 -22.83 26.17
N ALA A 7 -55.66 -23.90 26.07
CA ALA A 7 -54.21 -23.85 25.82
C ALA A 7 -53.86 -22.97 24.60
N GLN A 8 -54.84 -22.69 23.76
CA GLN A 8 -54.78 -21.78 22.62
C GLN A 8 -54.65 -20.30 23.02
N CYS A 9 -55.25 -19.88 24.13
CA CYS A 9 -55.08 -18.48 24.59
C CYS A 9 -53.68 -18.24 25.17
N ARG A 10 -53.09 -19.22 25.76
CA ARG A 10 -51.75 -19.12 26.35
C ARG A 10 -50.67 -19.04 25.28
N GLY A 11 -50.84 -19.71 24.17
CA GLY A 11 -49.94 -19.63 23.02
C GLY A 11 -50.00 -18.28 22.32
N LYS A 12 -51.22 -17.71 22.22
CA LYS A 12 -51.46 -16.43 21.56
C LYS A 12 -50.90 -15.26 22.38
N GLU A 13 -51.00 -15.31 23.68
CA GLU A 13 -50.38 -14.33 24.58
C GLU A 13 -48.84 -14.34 24.51
N ARG A 14 -48.25 -15.50 24.49
CA ARG A 14 -46.79 -15.64 24.33
C ARG A 14 -46.31 -15.08 23.00
N THR A 15 -47.03 -15.34 21.92
CA THR A 15 -46.72 -14.85 20.59
C THR A 15 -46.86 -13.32 20.51
N MET A 16 -47.89 -12.75 21.16
CA MET A 16 -48.07 -11.31 21.24
C MET A 16 -46.95 -10.63 22.06
N ILE A 17 -46.56 -11.19 23.18
CA ILE A 17 -45.46 -10.67 24.02
C ILE A 17 -44.14 -10.69 23.25
N ILE A 18 -43.88 -11.75 22.51
CA ILE A 18 -42.65 -11.88 21.69
C ILE A 18 -42.67 -10.86 20.54
N LEU A 19 -43.80 -10.71 19.86
CA LEU A 19 -43.96 -9.71 18.79
C LEU A 19 -43.85 -8.29 19.29
N GLU A 20 -44.46 -7.98 20.43
CA GLU A 20 -44.33 -6.68 21.07
C GLU A 20 -42.90 -6.41 21.56
N TYR A 21 -42.25 -7.39 22.13
CA TYR A 21 -40.85 -7.32 22.49
C TYR A 21 -39.94 -7.10 21.26
N MET A 22 -40.18 -7.80 20.17
CA MET A 22 -39.48 -7.60 18.92
C MET A 22 -39.73 -6.23 18.31
N GLN A 23 -40.95 -5.73 18.36
CA GLN A 23 -41.30 -4.37 17.85
C GLN A 23 -40.63 -3.27 18.68
N THR A 24 -40.51 -3.45 19.98
CA THR A 24 -39.90 -2.45 20.86
C THR A 24 -38.37 -2.48 20.77
N HIS A 25 -37.78 -3.64 20.53
CA HIS A 25 -36.33 -3.84 20.51
C HIS A 25 -35.73 -4.09 19.12
N TRP A 26 -36.55 -3.97 18.07
CA TRP A 26 -36.07 -4.20 16.71
C TRP A 26 -34.94 -3.24 16.31
N VAL A 27 -34.93 -2.02 16.82
CA VAL A 27 -33.88 -1.01 16.60
C VAL A 27 -32.56 -1.48 17.19
N GLU A 28 -32.59 -2.03 18.40
CA GLU A 28 -31.38 -2.60 19.04
C GLU A 28 -30.82 -3.78 18.26
N TRP A 29 -31.68 -4.68 17.81
CA TRP A 29 -31.31 -5.83 16.96
C TRP A 29 -30.75 -5.38 15.62
N LEU A 30 -31.38 -4.42 14.99
CA LEU A 30 -30.91 -3.84 13.73
C LEU A 30 -29.54 -3.20 13.91
N PHE A 31 -29.37 -2.46 14.99
CA PHE A 31 -28.11 -1.81 15.33
C PHE A 31 -26.98 -2.83 15.57
N ALA A 32 -27.26 -3.91 16.28
CA ALA A 32 -26.33 -5.00 16.52
C ALA A 32 -25.91 -5.69 15.22
N VAL A 33 -26.84 -5.96 14.32
CA VAL A 33 -26.57 -6.58 13.01
C VAL A 33 -25.70 -5.64 12.15
N ILE A 34 -26.04 -4.37 12.06
CA ILE A 34 -25.26 -3.37 11.31
C ILE A 34 -23.85 -3.26 11.88
N THR A 35 -23.72 -3.15 13.19
CA THR A 35 -22.41 -3.07 13.87
C THR A 35 -21.56 -4.32 13.61
N GLY A 36 -22.18 -5.49 13.66
CA GLY A 36 -21.52 -6.76 13.33
C GLY A 36 -21.04 -6.83 11.89
N LEU A 37 -21.87 -6.42 10.93
CA LEU A 37 -21.50 -6.40 9.50
C LEU A 37 -20.38 -5.40 9.22
N VAL A 38 -20.44 -4.22 9.80
CA VAL A 38 -19.38 -3.21 9.68
C VAL A 38 -18.07 -3.71 10.28
N GLY A 39 -18.11 -4.35 11.44
CA GLY A 39 -16.94 -4.94 12.09
C GLY A 39 -16.28 -6.02 11.25
N LEU A 40 -17.07 -6.93 10.67
CA LEU A 40 -16.58 -7.97 9.78
C LEU A 40 -16.01 -7.40 8.48
N GLY A 41 -16.69 -6.41 7.89
CA GLY A 41 -16.20 -5.71 6.70
C GLY A 41 -14.89 -4.99 6.95
N TYR A 42 -14.78 -4.27 8.05
CA TYR A 42 -13.55 -3.57 8.46
C TYR A 42 -12.38 -4.55 8.65
N ARG A 43 -12.63 -5.67 9.31
CA ARG A 43 -11.61 -6.71 9.52
C ARG A 43 -11.10 -7.30 8.21
N ASN A 44 -11.98 -7.55 7.25
CA ASN A 44 -11.63 -8.06 5.93
C ASN A 44 -10.82 -7.05 5.10
N VAL A 45 -11.25 -5.79 5.11
CA VAL A 45 -10.55 -4.70 4.41
C VAL A 45 -9.18 -4.45 5.01
N SER A 46 -9.05 -4.43 6.34
CA SER A 46 -7.77 -4.27 7.03
C SER A 46 -6.78 -5.39 6.70
N ALA A 47 -7.24 -6.64 6.61
CA ALA A 47 -6.39 -7.77 6.23
C ALA A 47 -5.89 -7.64 4.77
N ARG A 48 -6.76 -7.21 3.85
CA ARG A 48 -6.38 -6.96 2.45
C ARG A 48 -5.40 -5.80 2.32
N LEU A 49 -5.64 -4.69 3.01
CA LEU A 49 -4.74 -3.53 3.03
C LEU A 49 -3.35 -3.88 3.54
N LYS A 50 -3.24 -4.68 4.59
CA LYS A 50 -1.94 -5.15 5.10
C LYS A 50 -1.19 -5.99 4.08
N ASN A 51 -1.87 -6.89 3.37
CA ASN A 51 -1.26 -7.70 2.32
C ASN A 51 -0.80 -6.86 1.13
N GLU A 52 -1.60 -5.90 0.70
CA GLU A 52 -1.23 -4.98 -0.38
C GLU A 52 -0.06 -4.07 0.01
N GLN A 53 -0.03 -3.58 1.25
CA GLN A 53 1.11 -2.81 1.76
C GLN A 53 2.40 -3.62 1.76
N LYS A 54 2.38 -4.86 2.23
CA LYS A 54 3.56 -5.75 2.21
C LYS A 54 4.06 -5.98 0.79
N ARG A 55 3.14 -6.24 -0.13
CA ARG A 55 3.47 -6.44 -1.56
C ARG A 55 4.01 -5.17 -2.19
N SER A 56 3.38 -4.04 -1.95
CA SER A 56 3.82 -2.73 -2.44
C SER A 56 5.20 -2.35 -1.90
N THR A 57 5.46 -2.58 -0.62
CA THR A 57 6.75 -2.33 0.00
C THR A 57 7.84 -3.22 -0.61
N ALA A 58 7.57 -4.50 -0.83
CA ALA A 58 8.51 -5.43 -1.46
C ALA A 58 8.85 -5.01 -2.89
N ILE A 59 7.85 -4.57 -3.66
CA ILE A 59 8.06 -4.05 -5.02
C ILE A 59 8.88 -2.77 -4.99
N ALA A 60 8.58 -1.84 -4.08
CA ALA A 60 9.33 -0.59 -3.93
C ALA A 60 10.79 -0.84 -3.57
N GLU A 61 11.08 -1.75 -2.65
CA GLU A 61 12.44 -2.13 -2.29
C GLU A 61 13.17 -2.78 -3.46
N GLY A 62 12.51 -3.66 -4.20
CA GLY A 62 13.06 -4.29 -5.40
C GLY A 62 13.40 -3.27 -6.49
N VAL A 63 12.50 -2.35 -6.77
CA VAL A 63 12.71 -1.26 -7.73
C VAL A 63 13.83 -0.33 -7.28
N GLN A 64 13.87 0.04 -5.99
CA GLN A 64 14.95 0.83 -5.41
C GLN A 64 16.31 0.17 -5.62
N SER A 65 16.41 -1.13 -5.38
CA SER A 65 17.64 -1.89 -5.60
C SER A 65 18.07 -1.92 -7.06
N LEU A 66 17.14 -2.10 -7.99
CA LEU A 66 17.40 -2.06 -9.43
C LEU A 66 17.88 -0.67 -9.90
N LEU A 67 17.24 0.38 -9.40
CA LEU A 67 17.64 1.77 -9.70
C LEU A 67 19.02 2.08 -9.15
N ARG A 68 19.33 1.62 -7.94
CA ARG A 68 20.65 1.74 -7.34
C ARG A 68 21.72 1.06 -8.19
N GLU A 69 21.46 -0.16 -8.60
CA GLU A 69 22.35 -0.93 -9.47
C GLU A 69 22.59 -0.23 -10.79
N SER A 70 21.54 0.31 -11.40
CA SER A 70 21.62 1.10 -12.63
C SER A 70 22.53 2.33 -12.48
N ILE A 71 22.42 3.05 -11.36
CA ILE A 71 23.28 4.22 -11.09
C ILE A 71 24.74 3.79 -10.95
N VAL A 72 25.00 2.72 -10.19
CA VAL A 72 26.36 2.18 -9.98
C VAL A 72 26.97 1.70 -11.30
N GLU A 73 26.22 1.00 -12.10
CA GLU A 73 26.65 0.49 -13.40
C GLU A 73 27.00 1.63 -14.36
N ASN A 74 26.14 2.64 -14.46
CA ASN A 74 26.39 3.82 -15.27
C ASN A 74 27.62 4.60 -14.79
N TYR A 75 27.78 4.75 -13.47
CA TYR A 75 28.98 5.37 -12.91
C TYR A 75 30.26 4.65 -13.35
N ASN A 76 30.29 3.35 -13.20
CA ASN A 76 31.44 2.54 -13.59
C ASN A 76 31.73 2.66 -15.09
N LYS A 77 30.69 2.59 -15.90
CA LYS A 77 30.79 2.70 -17.36
C LYS A 77 31.38 4.04 -17.82
N TYR A 78 30.90 5.14 -17.28
CA TYR A 78 31.37 6.48 -17.68
C TYR A 78 32.68 6.86 -16.99
N THR A 79 32.97 6.34 -15.81
CA THR A 79 34.27 6.48 -15.18
C THR A 79 35.37 5.81 -16.02
N ASP A 80 35.12 4.63 -16.57
CA ASP A 80 36.05 3.93 -17.46
C ASP A 80 36.26 4.71 -18.77
N ARG A 81 35.22 5.36 -19.28
CA ARG A 81 35.33 6.21 -20.47
C ARG A 81 36.00 7.55 -20.23
N GLY A 82 35.95 8.06 -18.99
CA GLY A 82 36.51 9.35 -18.59
C GLY A 82 35.61 10.55 -18.87
N TYR A 83 34.44 10.36 -19.45
CA TYR A 83 33.45 11.41 -19.73
C TYR A 83 32.04 10.88 -19.68
N CYS A 84 31.07 11.75 -19.43
CA CYS A 84 29.66 11.42 -19.40
C CYS A 84 28.89 12.37 -20.32
N PRO A 85 28.35 11.90 -21.46
CA PRO A 85 27.60 12.75 -22.36
C PRO A 85 26.36 13.36 -21.72
N ILE A 86 25.92 14.49 -22.23
CA ILE A 86 24.76 15.22 -21.69
C ILE A 86 23.49 14.36 -21.69
N TYR A 87 23.25 13.59 -22.76
CA TYR A 87 22.09 12.71 -22.82
C TYR A 87 22.11 11.60 -21.76
N ALA A 88 23.29 11.12 -21.41
CA ALA A 88 23.46 10.14 -20.36
C ALA A 88 23.22 10.74 -18.98
N LYS A 89 23.67 11.97 -18.74
CA LYS A 89 23.41 12.71 -17.51
C LYS A 89 21.90 12.93 -17.29
N GLU A 90 21.17 13.30 -18.34
CA GLU A 90 19.71 13.45 -18.29
C GLU A 90 19.00 12.15 -17.97
N SER A 91 19.41 11.06 -18.61
CA SER A 91 18.86 9.73 -18.36
C SER A 91 19.10 9.28 -16.91
N ILE A 92 20.30 9.43 -16.42
CA ILE A 92 20.69 9.09 -15.04
C ILE A 92 19.95 9.98 -14.03
N LYS A 93 19.72 11.25 -14.35
CA LYS A 93 18.92 12.14 -13.52
C LYS A 93 17.49 11.64 -13.32
N LYS A 94 16.87 11.10 -14.35
CA LYS A 94 15.54 10.48 -14.25
C LYS A 94 15.57 9.25 -13.34
N VAL A 95 16.56 8.39 -13.51
CA VAL A 95 16.77 7.21 -12.66
C VAL A 95 16.99 7.61 -11.22
N TYR A 96 17.84 8.58 -10.96
CA TYR A 96 18.11 9.08 -9.62
C TYR A 96 16.88 9.72 -8.97
N THR A 97 16.10 10.49 -9.73
CA THR A 97 14.87 11.11 -9.23
C THR A 97 13.88 10.03 -8.75
N ALA A 98 13.71 8.97 -9.51
CA ALA A 98 12.88 7.83 -9.10
C ALA A 98 13.44 7.12 -7.87
N TYR A 99 14.74 6.91 -7.82
CA TYR A 99 15.45 6.32 -6.67
C TYR A 99 15.26 7.16 -5.39
N HIS A 100 15.39 8.47 -5.51
CA HIS A 100 15.21 9.40 -4.38
C HIS A 100 13.77 9.44 -3.89
N LYS A 101 12.78 9.37 -4.78
CA LYS A 101 11.36 9.27 -4.41
C LYS A 101 11.03 8.01 -3.61
N LEU A 102 11.79 6.96 -3.78
CA LEU A 102 11.69 5.71 -3.02
C LEU A 102 12.52 5.73 -1.73
N ASN A 103 12.92 6.92 -1.26
CA ASN A 103 13.76 7.14 -0.08
C ASN A 103 15.16 6.52 -0.19
N GLY A 104 15.68 6.35 -1.40
CA GLY A 104 17.06 5.95 -1.63
C GLY A 104 18.01 7.10 -1.27
N ASN A 105 18.92 6.84 -0.37
CA ASN A 105 19.93 7.81 0.06
C ASN A 105 21.17 7.09 0.60
N ASP A 106 21.97 6.61 -0.29
CA ASP A 106 23.21 5.90 0.05
C ASP A 106 24.34 6.23 -0.94
N VAL A 107 25.25 5.30 -1.14
CA VAL A 107 26.38 5.41 -2.07
C VAL A 107 25.96 5.84 -3.48
N ALA A 108 24.79 5.42 -3.95
CA ALA A 108 24.29 5.80 -5.27
C ALA A 108 24.08 7.32 -5.40
N THR A 109 23.71 8.01 -4.33
CA THR A 109 23.60 9.47 -4.30
C THR A 109 24.96 10.15 -4.55
N GLU A 110 26.01 9.68 -3.90
CA GLU A 110 27.38 10.18 -4.12
C GLU A 110 27.84 9.92 -5.55
N LEU A 111 27.60 8.72 -6.06
CA LEU A 111 27.97 8.36 -7.42
C LEU A 111 27.25 9.19 -8.47
N TYR A 112 25.98 9.49 -8.23
CA TYR A 112 25.19 10.37 -9.08
C TYR A 112 25.80 11.78 -9.13
N HIS A 113 26.16 12.36 -7.98
CA HIS A 113 26.81 13.67 -7.93
C HIS A 113 28.18 13.68 -8.62
N LYS A 114 28.94 12.62 -8.49
CA LYS A 114 30.21 12.47 -9.21
C LYS A 114 30.01 12.38 -10.73
N LEU A 115 28.97 11.72 -11.18
CA LEU A 115 28.61 11.67 -12.61
C LEU A 115 28.25 13.05 -13.18
N LEU A 116 27.53 13.87 -12.42
CA LEU A 116 27.14 15.23 -12.86
C LEU A 116 28.34 16.14 -13.05
N VAL A 117 29.41 15.92 -12.32
CA VAL A 117 30.63 16.73 -12.38
C VAL A 117 31.59 16.26 -13.48
N MET A 118 31.37 15.09 -14.07
CA MET A 118 32.21 14.58 -15.16
C MET A 118 32.14 15.46 -16.41
N PRO A 119 33.25 15.57 -17.17
CA PRO A 119 33.24 16.25 -18.45
C PRO A 119 32.26 15.59 -19.40
N GLU A 120 31.63 16.39 -20.25
CA GLU A 120 30.61 15.92 -21.21
C GLU A 120 31.22 15.44 -22.51
N GLU A 121 32.44 15.82 -22.80
CA GLU A 121 33.20 15.48 -23.99
C GLU A 121 34.47 14.74 -23.64
N PRO A 122 34.94 13.81 -24.50
CA PRO A 122 36.22 13.18 -24.31
C PRO A 122 37.34 14.22 -24.37
N LYS A 123 38.37 14.06 -23.54
CA LYS A 123 39.58 14.89 -23.65
C LYS A 123 40.20 14.66 -25.01
N GLU A 124 40.38 15.75 -25.76
CA GLU A 124 41.19 15.71 -26.98
C GLU A 124 42.57 15.19 -26.60
N ARG A 125 42.99 14.14 -27.30
CA ARG A 125 44.41 13.72 -27.22
C ARG A 125 45.20 14.82 -27.93
N GLU A 126 45.92 15.59 -27.16
CA GLU A 126 47.04 16.36 -27.70
C GLU A 126 48.06 15.37 -28.21
N ASP A 127 48.10 15.15 -29.52
CA ASP A 127 49.16 14.43 -30.21
C ASP A 127 50.40 15.33 -30.33
#